data_7778b8be55256d72c1145ac4a3ebe396
#
_entry.id   7778b8be55256d72c1145ac4a3ebe396
#
_cell.length_a   1.000
_cell.length_b   1.000
_cell.length_c   1.000
_cell.angle_alpha   90.00
_cell.angle_beta   90.00
_cell.angle_gamma   90.00
#
_symmetry.space_group_name_H-M   'P 1'
#
loop_
_entity.id
_entity.type
_entity.pdbx_description
1 polymer ?
#
loop_
_entity_poly.entity_id
_entity_poly.type
_entity_poly.pdbx_seq_one_letter_code
_entity_poly.pdbx_strand_id
1 'polypeptide(L)'
;DGPMSRGLGDVYKRQAIIQDAETKEVLMLGFMNVEALSKTQEIGLVTFYSRNRKTLWTKGETSGNHLRLIDLKADCDLDTLLVTAKPIGPTCHKGWDTCFNNKNQTDIQFLNVLNKKIADRAEHHSDESYTAKLFEKGTKRIAQKVGEEGVEVALAAATGNKAELINESADLLYHLLVLWQDQNVEIGEVLDCLKQRAPSSQE
;
A
#
# COMPACT_ATOMS: atom_id res chain seq x y z
N ASP A 1 -31.21 -10.15 5.79
CA ASP A 1 -31.52 -9.50 4.50
C ASP A 1 -30.95 -8.09 4.51
N GLY A 2 -29.71 -7.94 4.07
CA GLY A 2 -29.06 -6.63 3.94
C GLY A 2 -29.59 -5.85 2.72
N PRO A 3 -29.42 -4.53 2.68
CA PRO A 3 -29.97 -3.68 1.62
C PRO A 3 -29.45 -4.02 0.19
N MET A 4 -28.42 -4.83 0.05
CA MET A 4 -27.86 -5.27 -1.24
C MET A 4 -28.58 -6.47 -1.88
N SER A 5 -29.45 -7.20 -1.17
CA SER A 5 -30.16 -8.37 -1.72
C SER A 5 -31.39 -8.00 -2.56
N ARG A 6 -31.94 -6.80 -2.43
CA ARG A 6 -33.22 -6.40 -3.04
C ARG A 6 -33.15 -5.88 -4.48
N GLY A 7 -32.09 -6.06 -5.21
CA GLY A 7 -32.00 -5.64 -6.61
C GLY A 7 -31.26 -6.64 -7.50
N LEU A 8 -30.85 -7.75 -6.92
CA LEU A 8 -30.08 -8.79 -7.58
C LEU A 8 -31.03 -9.86 -8.14
N GLY A 9 -31.70 -9.57 -9.25
CA GLY A 9 -32.46 -10.61 -9.97
C GLY A 9 -31.54 -11.78 -10.34
N ASP A 10 -32.09 -13.00 -10.30
CA ASP A 10 -31.43 -14.32 -10.35
C ASP A 10 -30.53 -14.59 -11.59
N VAL A 11 -30.38 -13.69 -12.53
CA VAL A 11 -29.79 -13.96 -13.86
C VAL A 11 -28.59 -13.10 -14.20
N TYR A 12 -28.30 -12.00 -13.50
CA TYR A 12 -27.29 -11.06 -13.92
C TYR A 12 -25.98 -11.21 -13.14
N LYS A 13 -24.96 -11.61 -13.90
CA LYS A 13 -23.55 -11.58 -13.47
C LYS A 13 -23.05 -10.15 -13.55
N ARG A 14 -22.63 -9.60 -12.44
CA ARG A 14 -22.08 -8.25 -12.37
C ARG A 14 -20.60 -8.26 -12.58
N GLN A 15 -20.08 -7.22 -13.17
CA GLN A 15 -18.66 -6.94 -13.14
C GLN A 15 -18.25 -6.65 -11.71
N ALA A 16 -17.12 -7.20 -11.28
CA ALA A 16 -16.52 -6.92 -10.00
C ALA A 16 -15.11 -6.35 -10.24
N ILE A 17 -14.95 -5.08 -9.97
CA ILE A 17 -13.66 -4.38 -9.98
C ILE A 17 -13.05 -4.61 -8.61
N ILE A 18 -11.87 -5.25 -8.58
CA ILE A 18 -11.15 -5.50 -7.34
C ILE A 18 -10.08 -4.45 -7.18
N GLN A 19 -10.17 -3.67 -6.11
CA GLN A 19 -9.27 -2.59 -5.76
C GLN A 19 -8.55 -2.92 -4.46
N ASP A 20 -7.25 -2.64 -4.41
CA ASP A 20 -6.48 -2.76 -3.18
C ASP A 20 -6.96 -1.77 -2.11
N ALA A 21 -7.09 -2.24 -0.88
CA ALA A 21 -7.57 -1.42 0.24
C ALA A 21 -6.62 -0.29 0.63
N GLU A 22 -5.31 -0.49 0.43
CA GLU A 22 -4.25 0.43 0.85
C GLU A 22 -3.81 1.33 -0.30
N THR A 23 -3.43 0.74 -1.43
CA THR A 23 -2.88 1.46 -2.59
C THR A 23 -3.94 2.14 -3.45
N LYS A 24 -5.17 1.66 -3.40
CA LYS A 24 -6.25 2.00 -4.33
C LYS A 24 -5.99 1.57 -5.78
N GLU A 25 -4.96 0.76 -6.01
CA GLU A 25 -4.68 0.20 -7.33
C GLU A 25 -5.75 -0.83 -7.72
N VAL A 26 -6.13 -0.85 -9.00
CA VAL A 26 -7.04 -1.87 -9.51
C VAL A 26 -6.26 -3.17 -9.74
N LEU A 27 -6.59 -4.20 -8.96
CA LEU A 27 -5.89 -5.48 -8.97
C LEU A 27 -6.31 -6.38 -10.13
N MET A 28 -7.60 -6.51 -10.34
CA MET A 28 -8.19 -7.33 -11.39
C MET A 28 -9.67 -7.01 -11.59
N LEU A 29 -10.23 -7.55 -12.67
CA LEU A 29 -11.68 -7.60 -12.90
C LEU A 29 -12.13 -9.06 -12.93
N GLY A 30 -13.27 -9.34 -12.33
CA GLY A 30 -13.94 -10.63 -12.38
C GLY A 30 -15.46 -10.48 -12.54
N PHE A 31 -16.17 -11.60 -12.41
CA PHE A 31 -17.63 -11.59 -12.45
C PHE A 31 -18.16 -12.27 -11.20
N MET A 32 -19.21 -11.72 -10.62
CA MET A 32 -19.93 -12.28 -9.48
C MET A 32 -21.41 -12.45 -9.81
N ASN A 33 -21.97 -13.55 -9.40
CA ASN A 33 -23.42 -13.75 -9.26
C ASN A 33 -23.79 -13.66 -7.78
N VAL A 34 -25.07 -13.82 -7.46
CA VAL A 34 -25.55 -13.74 -6.05
C VAL A 34 -24.82 -14.75 -5.14
N GLU A 35 -24.60 -15.97 -5.63
CA GLU A 35 -23.90 -17.01 -4.85
C GLU A 35 -22.42 -16.65 -4.59
N ALA A 36 -21.72 -16.10 -5.60
CA ALA A 36 -20.33 -15.64 -5.46
C ALA A 36 -20.24 -14.50 -4.44
N LEU A 37 -21.19 -13.57 -4.49
CA LEU A 37 -21.27 -12.46 -3.55
C LEU A 37 -21.51 -12.94 -2.12
N SER A 38 -22.52 -13.79 -1.92
CA SER A 38 -22.84 -14.37 -0.61
C SER A 38 -21.65 -15.14 -0.04
N LYS A 39 -21.02 -15.99 -0.86
CA LYS A 39 -19.84 -16.74 -0.43
C LYS A 39 -18.66 -15.81 -0.08
N THR A 40 -18.43 -14.75 -0.86
CA THR A 40 -17.39 -13.74 -0.56
C THR A 40 -17.61 -13.12 0.82
N GLN A 41 -18.85 -12.75 1.15
CA GLN A 41 -19.19 -12.18 2.45
C GLN A 41 -19.09 -13.19 3.60
N GLU A 42 -19.48 -14.44 3.36
CA GLU A 42 -19.45 -15.51 4.35
C GLU A 42 -18.02 -15.89 4.76
N ILE A 43 -17.14 -16.11 3.78
CA ILE A 43 -15.77 -16.60 4.06
C ILE A 43 -14.73 -15.49 4.14
N GLY A 44 -15.08 -14.24 3.80
CA GLY A 44 -14.16 -13.10 3.80
C GLY A 44 -13.09 -13.15 2.70
N LEU A 45 -13.23 -14.02 1.71
CA LEU A 45 -12.32 -14.17 0.58
C LEU A 45 -13.04 -13.95 -0.74
N VAL A 46 -12.46 -13.15 -1.63
CA VAL A 46 -13.10 -12.80 -2.90
C VAL A 46 -13.32 -14.05 -3.76
N THR A 47 -14.59 -14.33 -4.00
CA THR A 47 -15.07 -15.47 -4.80
C THR A 47 -15.77 -14.95 -6.04
N PHE A 48 -15.48 -15.52 -7.17
CA PHE A 48 -16.04 -15.17 -8.47
C PHE A 48 -16.91 -16.28 -9.04
N TYR A 49 -17.67 -15.92 -10.04
CA TYR A 49 -18.39 -16.87 -10.89
C TYR A 49 -17.71 -16.98 -12.27
N SER A 50 -17.22 -18.15 -12.60
CA SER A 50 -16.63 -18.42 -13.92
C SER A 50 -17.74 -18.58 -14.97
N ARG A 51 -17.79 -17.69 -15.96
CA ARG A 51 -18.76 -17.77 -17.08
C ARG A 51 -18.55 -19.02 -17.95
N ASN A 52 -17.30 -19.41 -18.15
CA ASN A 52 -16.95 -20.54 -19.00
C ASN A 52 -17.19 -21.88 -18.31
N ARG A 53 -16.80 -21.99 -17.02
CA ARG A 53 -16.92 -23.23 -16.24
C ARG A 53 -18.29 -23.37 -15.57
N LYS A 54 -19.08 -22.27 -15.49
CA LYS A 54 -20.38 -22.20 -14.79
C LYS A 54 -20.26 -22.62 -13.31
N THR A 55 -19.15 -22.30 -12.66
CA THR A 55 -18.86 -22.65 -11.27
C THR A 55 -18.31 -21.45 -10.51
N LEU A 56 -18.46 -21.47 -9.19
CA LEU A 56 -17.76 -20.57 -8.28
C LEU A 56 -16.27 -20.93 -8.22
N TRP A 57 -15.42 -19.92 -8.02
CA TRP A 57 -14.03 -20.10 -7.70
C TRP A 57 -13.54 -18.98 -6.79
N THR A 58 -12.83 -19.34 -5.72
CA THR A 58 -12.24 -18.37 -4.79
C THR A 58 -10.85 -18.01 -5.27
N LYS A 59 -10.57 -16.70 -5.37
CA LYS A 59 -9.25 -16.25 -5.79
C LYS A 59 -8.19 -16.78 -4.83
N GLY A 60 -7.18 -17.42 -5.40
CA GLY A 60 -6.10 -18.02 -4.62
C GLY A 60 -6.36 -19.43 -4.11
N GLU A 61 -7.50 -20.08 -4.41
CA GLU A 61 -7.82 -21.44 -3.93
C GLU A 61 -6.75 -22.49 -4.28
N THR A 62 -6.00 -22.29 -5.37
CA THR A 62 -4.90 -23.20 -5.78
C THR A 62 -3.53 -22.64 -5.43
N SER A 63 -3.33 -21.31 -5.54
CA SER A 63 -2.01 -20.67 -5.40
C SER A 63 -1.71 -20.16 -3.99
N GLY A 64 -2.71 -20.09 -3.10
CA GLY A 64 -2.60 -19.40 -1.80
C GLY A 64 -2.68 -17.87 -1.89
N ASN A 65 -2.61 -17.28 -3.08
CA ASN A 65 -2.66 -15.84 -3.30
C ASN A 65 -4.10 -15.34 -3.26
N HIS A 66 -4.67 -15.29 -2.06
CA HIS A 66 -6.05 -14.87 -1.83
C HIS A 66 -6.22 -13.35 -1.89
N LEU A 67 -7.46 -12.91 -2.05
CA LEU A 67 -7.90 -11.53 -1.88
C LEU A 67 -8.85 -11.50 -0.68
N ARG A 68 -8.42 -10.90 0.43
CA ARG A 68 -9.24 -10.77 1.62
C ARG A 68 -10.20 -9.59 1.46
N LEU A 69 -11.49 -9.84 1.60
CA LEU A 69 -12.52 -8.79 1.52
C LEU A 69 -12.35 -7.79 2.66
N ILE A 70 -12.38 -6.49 2.33
CA ILE A 70 -12.41 -5.37 3.27
C ILE A 70 -13.73 -4.63 3.18
N ASP A 71 -14.18 -4.29 1.96
CA ASP A 71 -15.42 -3.56 1.71
C ASP A 71 -16.01 -3.96 0.35
N LEU A 72 -17.31 -3.76 0.18
CA LEU A 72 -18.02 -4.06 -1.05
C LEU A 72 -19.13 -3.03 -1.27
N LYS A 73 -19.11 -2.39 -2.42
CA LYS A 73 -20.08 -1.37 -2.84
C LYS A 73 -20.58 -1.69 -4.25
N ALA A 74 -21.87 -1.46 -4.46
CA ALA A 74 -22.45 -1.42 -5.80
C ALA A 74 -22.37 0.04 -6.32
N ASP A 75 -22.28 0.19 -7.63
CA ASP A 75 -22.39 1.49 -8.28
C ASP A 75 -23.85 2.00 -8.31
N CYS A 76 -24.08 3.17 -8.93
CA CYS A 76 -25.34 3.89 -8.83
C CYS A 76 -26.51 3.20 -9.53
N ASP A 77 -26.28 2.41 -10.59
CA ASP A 77 -27.28 1.65 -11.33
C ASP A 77 -27.25 0.14 -11.03
N LEU A 78 -26.41 -0.24 -10.06
CA LEU A 78 -26.32 -1.58 -9.48
C LEU A 78 -25.86 -2.66 -10.48
N ASP A 79 -25.14 -2.35 -11.52
CA ASP A 79 -24.62 -3.31 -12.49
C ASP A 79 -23.14 -3.69 -12.26
N THR A 80 -22.41 -2.90 -11.50
CA THR A 80 -21.00 -3.12 -11.18
C THR A 80 -20.76 -3.14 -9.66
N LEU A 81 -19.81 -3.95 -9.23
CA LEU A 81 -19.38 -4.04 -7.83
C LEU A 81 -17.94 -3.52 -7.71
N LEU A 82 -17.73 -2.59 -6.81
CA LEU A 82 -16.39 -2.23 -6.32
C LEU A 82 -16.09 -3.06 -5.07
N VAL A 83 -15.13 -3.97 -5.20
CA VAL A 83 -14.69 -4.84 -4.10
C VAL A 83 -13.34 -4.35 -3.63
N THR A 84 -13.29 -3.76 -2.45
CA THR A 84 -12.04 -3.38 -1.80
C THR A 84 -11.47 -4.59 -1.08
N ALA A 85 -10.26 -4.98 -1.42
CA ALA A 85 -9.64 -6.19 -0.89
C ALA A 85 -8.16 -5.96 -0.50
N LYS A 86 -7.67 -6.79 0.42
CA LYS A 86 -6.25 -6.88 0.76
C LYS A 86 -5.66 -8.12 0.10
N PRO A 87 -4.72 -7.99 -0.86
CA PRO A 87 -4.09 -9.13 -1.50
C PRO A 87 -3.13 -9.84 -0.54
N ILE A 88 -3.12 -11.18 -0.63
CA ILE A 88 -2.14 -12.06 0.00
C ILE A 88 -1.27 -12.60 -1.14
N GLY A 89 -0.18 -11.90 -1.44
CA GLY A 89 0.69 -12.21 -2.57
C GLY A 89 0.19 -11.69 -3.93
N PRO A 90 0.87 -12.05 -5.02
CA PRO A 90 0.57 -11.56 -6.37
C PRO A 90 -0.85 -11.91 -6.82
N THR A 91 -1.57 -10.93 -7.36
CA THR A 91 -2.94 -11.14 -7.83
C THR A 91 -2.97 -11.87 -9.17
N CYS A 92 -2.06 -11.58 -10.08
CA CYS A 92 -2.04 -12.18 -11.42
C CYS A 92 -1.46 -13.60 -11.40
N HIS A 93 -2.00 -14.49 -12.23
CA HIS A 93 -1.46 -15.85 -12.43
C HIS A 93 -0.06 -15.88 -13.06
N LYS A 94 0.41 -14.76 -13.64
CA LYS A 94 1.77 -14.57 -14.14
C LYS A 94 2.77 -14.14 -13.04
N GLY A 95 2.34 -14.04 -11.78
CA GLY A 95 3.16 -13.56 -10.67
C GLY A 95 3.25 -12.04 -10.56
N TRP A 96 2.45 -11.29 -11.31
CA TRP A 96 2.38 -9.83 -11.21
C TRP A 96 1.45 -9.40 -10.08
N ASP A 97 1.70 -8.23 -9.52
CA ASP A 97 0.87 -7.69 -8.45
C ASP A 97 -0.57 -7.43 -8.89
N THR A 98 -0.77 -6.97 -10.13
CA THR A 98 -2.08 -6.76 -10.72
C THR A 98 -2.21 -7.48 -12.06
N CYS A 99 -3.45 -7.74 -12.53
CA CYS A 99 -3.68 -8.29 -13.87
C CYS A 99 -3.34 -7.30 -15.00
N PHE A 100 -3.09 -6.04 -14.67
CA PHE A 100 -2.74 -4.96 -15.60
C PHE A 100 -1.23 -4.70 -15.67
N ASN A 101 -0.42 -5.54 -15.01
CA ASN A 101 1.04 -5.43 -14.92
C ASN A 101 1.54 -4.16 -14.21
N ASN A 102 0.70 -3.53 -13.41
CA ASN A 102 1.10 -2.43 -12.54
C ASN A 102 1.68 -2.98 -11.24
N LYS A 103 2.63 -2.25 -10.65
CA LYS A 103 3.05 -2.49 -9.27
C LYS A 103 1.94 -2.08 -8.31
N ASN A 104 1.66 -2.91 -7.33
CA ASN A 104 0.69 -2.61 -6.26
C ASN A 104 1.40 -1.94 -5.07
N GLN A 105 2.11 -0.86 -5.36
CA GLN A 105 2.83 -0.09 -4.34
C GLN A 105 2.85 1.37 -4.77
N THR A 106 2.39 2.27 -3.91
CA THR A 106 2.55 3.71 -4.13
C THR A 106 3.97 4.14 -3.74
N ASP A 107 4.47 5.21 -4.36
CA ASP A 107 5.79 5.77 -4.03
C ASP A 107 5.88 6.15 -2.53
N ILE A 108 4.78 6.64 -1.95
CA ILE A 108 4.71 6.95 -0.51
C ILE A 108 4.77 5.68 0.36
N GLN A 109 4.18 4.57 -0.08
CA GLN A 109 4.28 3.29 0.66
C GLN A 109 5.71 2.74 0.66
N PHE A 110 6.54 3.12 -0.32
CA PHE A 110 7.96 2.81 -0.30
C PHE A 110 8.63 3.31 0.98
N LEU A 111 8.26 4.47 1.49
CA LEU A 111 8.78 5.00 2.76
C LEU A 111 8.50 4.07 3.94
N ASN A 112 7.32 3.44 3.99
CA ASN A 112 7.00 2.45 5.02
C ASN A 112 7.85 1.18 4.89
N VAL A 113 8.13 0.74 3.65
CA VAL A 113 9.02 -0.40 3.39
C VAL A 113 10.45 -0.05 3.78
N LEU A 114 10.92 1.16 3.47
CA LEU A 114 12.23 1.65 3.85
C LEU A 114 12.36 1.75 5.37
N ASN A 115 11.36 2.30 6.05
CA ASN A 115 11.35 2.42 7.51
C ASN A 115 11.44 1.05 8.21
N LYS A 116 10.69 0.05 7.71
CA LYS A 116 10.82 -1.34 8.23
C LYS A 116 12.23 -1.90 8.05
N LYS A 117 12.85 -1.68 6.88
CA LYS A 117 14.24 -2.12 6.64
C LYS A 117 15.24 -1.42 7.55
N ILE A 118 15.01 -0.15 7.89
CA ILE A 118 15.83 0.59 8.85
C ILE A 118 15.69 -0.01 10.25
N ALA A 119 14.45 -0.30 10.68
CA ALA A 119 14.18 -0.96 11.96
C ALA A 119 14.83 -2.34 12.05
N ASP A 120 14.68 -3.18 11.03
CA ASP A 120 15.34 -4.50 10.98
C ASP A 120 16.86 -4.40 11.11
N ARG A 121 17.47 -3.36 10.53
CA ARG A 121 18.93 -3.14 10.62
C ARG A 121 19.37 -2.54 11.97
N ALA A 122 18.49 -1.87 12.67
CA ALA A 122 18.73 -1.42 14.04
C ALA A 122 18.78 -2.60 15.02
N GLU A 123 17.94 -3.62 14.81
CA GLU A 123 17.86 -4.82 15.65
C GLU A 123 18.94 -5.86 15.30
N HIS A 124 19.24 -6.03 14.00
CA HIS A 124 20.16 -7.03 13.48
C HIS A 124 21.44 -6.37 12.98
N HIS A 125 22.43 -6.26 13.90
CA HIS A 125 23.74 -5.70 13.57
C HIS A 125 24.46 -6.59 12.53
N SER A 126 24.65 -6.05 11.32
CA SER A 126 25.47 -6.65 10.28
C SER A 126 26.66 -5.70 10.01
N ASP A 127 27.87 -6.19 10.15
CA ASP A 127 29.10 -5.40 9.97
C ASP A 127 29.23 -4.73 8.60
N GLU A 128 28.44 -5.14 7.61
CA GLU A 128 28.43 -4.59 6.26
C GLU A 128 27.39 -3.47 6.06
N SER A 129 26.44 -3.28 7.00
CA SER A 129 25.35 -2.32 6.83
C SER A 129 25.74 -0.91 7.28
N TYR A 130 25.69 0.08 6.37
CA TYR A 130 25.82 1.49 6.71
C TYR A 130 24.87 1.96 7.80
N THR A 131 23.61 1.51 7.72
CA THR A 131 22.56 1.84 8.71
C THR A 131 22.91 1.31 10.09
N ALA A 132 23.37 0.06 10.21
CA ALA A 132 23.79 -0.54 11.47
C ALA A 132 24.95 0.25 12.08
N LYS A 133 25.95 0.62 11.26
CA LYS A 133 27.09 1.47 11.70
C LYS A 133 26.67 2.86 12.18
N LEU A 134 25.56 3.42 11.65
CA LEU A 134 25.03 4.68 12.17
C LEU A 134 24.44 4.50 13.56
N PHE A 135 23.65 3.45 13.78
CA PHE A 135 23.09 3.14 15.11
C PHE A 135 24.19 2.87 16.14
N GLU A 136 25.26 2.15 15.79
CA GLU A 136 26.42 1.91 16.65
C GLU A 136 27.13 3.22 17.06
N LYS A 137 27.20 4.21 16.16
CA LYS A 137 27.78 5.52 16.44
C LYS A 137 26.87 6.43 17.26
N GLY A 138 25.61 6.02 17.42
CA GLY A 138 24.62 6.65 18.27
C GLY A 138 24.02 7.95 17.75
N THR A 139 23.04 8.43 18.48
CA THR A 139 22.18 9.59 18.16
C THR A 139 22.95 10.81 17.69
N LYS A 140 24.09 11.12 18.33
CA LYS A 140 24.89 12.31 17.98
C LYS A 140 25.36 12.27 16.52
N ARG A 141 25.82 11.12 16.04
CA ARG A 141 26.26 10.98 14.64
C ARG A 141 25.09 10.98 13.68
N ILE A 142 23.98 10.34 14.05
CA ILE A 142 22.76 10.34 13.24
C ILE A 142 22.23 11.77 13.08
N ALA A 143 22.10 12.52 14.18
CA ALA A 143 21.66 13.92 14.16
C ALA A 143 22.62 14.83 13.37
N GLN A 144 23.92 14.58 13.46
CA GLN A 144 24.92 15.30 12.66
C GLN A 144 24.67 15.08 11.16
N LYS A 145 24.37 13.86 10.71
CA LYS A 145 24.04 13.56 9.31
C LYS A 145 22.80 14.31 8.85
N VAL A 146 21.73 14.34 9.65
CA VAL A 146 20.54 15.12 9.31
C VAL A 146 20.90 16.61 9.10
N GLY A 147 21.78 17.17 9.93
CA GLY A 147 22.24 18.55 9.78
C GLY A 147 23.07 18.76 8.51
N GLU A 148 24.01 17.85 8.22
CA GLU A 148 24.84 17.87 7.01
C GLU A 148 23.96 17.87 5.75
N GLU A 149 23.07 16.88 5.59
CA GLU A 149 22.19 16.76 4.43
C GLU A 149 21.21 17.93 4.30
N GLY A 150 20.73 18.46 5.42
CA GLY A 150 19.86 19.66 5.41
C GLY A 150 20.56 20.89 4.84
N VAL A 151 21.86 21.07 5.12
CA VAL A 151 22.67 22.15 4.54
C VAL A 151 22.91 21.90 3.05
N GLU A 152 23.22 20.67 2.65
CA GLU A 152 23.48 20.29 1.25
C GLU A 152 22.24 20.48 0.38
N VAL A 153 21.02 20.13 0.88
CA VAL A 153 19.73 20.45 0.23
C VAL A 153 19.59 21.96 -0.01
N ALA A 154 19.91 22.78 1.00
CA ALA A 154 19.78 24.24 0.88
C ALA A 154 20.76 24.81 -0.15
N LEU A 155 22.01 24.33 -0.18
CA LEU A 155 23.03 24.74 -1.14
C LEU A 155 22.68 24.30 -2.57
N ALA A 156 22.23 23.07 -2.77
CA ALA A 156 21.79 22.56 -4.06
C ALA A 156 20.63 23.40 -4.63
N ALA A 157 19.67 23.76 -3.77
CA ALA A 157 18.56 24.63 -4.14
C ALA A 157 19.05 26.03 -4.53
N ALA A 158 19.96 26.62 -3.75
CA ALA A 158 20.50 27.97 -4.00
C ALA A 158 21.31 28.05 -5.31
N THR A 159 21.99 26.96 -5.70
CA THR A 159 22.74 26.87 -6.96
C THR A 159 21.89 26.47 -8.17
N GLY A 160 20.62 26.10 -7.97
CA GLY A 160 19.74 25.66 -9.04
C GLY A 160 20.09 24.28 -9.61
N ASN A 161 20.90 23.46 -8.92
CA ASN A 161 21.27 22.13 -9.35
C ASN A 161 20.18 21.12 -8.96
N LYS A 162 19.22 20.89 -9.87
CA LYS A 162 18.08 20.00 -9.65
C LYS A 162 18.50 18.55 -9.34
N ALA A 163 19.54 18.04 -9.98
CA ALA A 163 19.98 16.65 -9.77
C ALA A 163 20.55 16.47 -8.36
N GLU A 164 21.38 17.39 -7.91
CA GLU A 164 21.94 17.41 -6.57
C GLU A 164 20.85 17.63 -5.51
N LEU A 165 19.92 18.56 -5.75
CA LEU A 165 18.78 18.79 -4.87
C LEU A 165 17.94 17.51 -4.64
N ILE A 166 17.72 16.69 -5.68
CA ILE A 166 17.00 15.41 -5.55
C ILE A 166 17.81 14.43 -4.70
N ASN A 167 19.13 14.30 -4.94
CA ASN A 167 19.99 13.38 -4.22
C ASN A 167 20.06 13.75 -2.73
N GLU A 168 20.38 14.99 -2.42
CA GLU A 168 20.51 15.46 -1.04
C GLU A 168 19.17 15.42 -0.29
N SER A 169 18.04 15.67 -1.00
CA SER A 169 16.70 15.51 -0.40
C SER A 169 16.40 14.05 -0.07
N ALA A 170 16.85 13.09 -0.88
CA ALA A 170 16.69 11.67 -0.60
C ALA A 170 17.56 11.25 0.61
N ASP A 171 18.80 11.75 0.69
CA ASP A 171 19.69 11.47 1.81
C ASP A 171 19.18 12.10 3.12
N LEU A 172 18.67 13.32 3.07
CA LEU A 172 18.03 13.97 4.21
C LEU A 172 16.83 13.15 4.72
N LEU A 173 15.95 12.73 3.81
CA LEU A 173 14.76 11.94 4.18
C LEU A 173 15.17 10.59 4.79
N TYR A 174 16.18 9.94 4.22
CA TYR A 174 16.72 8.69 4.75
C TYR A 174 17.28 8.87 6.16
N HIS A 175 18.12 9.89 6.41
CA HIS A 175 18.69 10.13 7.72
C HIS A 175 17.65 10.60 8.75
N LEU A 176 16.56 11.27 8.32
CA LEU A 176 15.42 11.55 9.18
C LEU A 176 14.71 10.27 9.63
N LEU A 177 14.47 9.30 8.72
CA LEU A 177 13.89 8.01 9.08
C LEU A 177 14.79 7.24 10.07
N VAL A 178 16.11 7.27 9.89
CA VAL A 178 17.07 6.66 10.84
C VAL A 178 17.00 7.34 12.20
N LEU A 179 16.95 8.69 12.24
CA LEU A 179 16.86 9.45 13.49
C LEU A 179 15.53 9.18 14.21
N TRP A 180 14.41 9.12 13.48
CA TRP A 180 13.12 8.81 14.09
C TRP A 180 13.11 7.41 14.69
N GLN A 181 13.67 6.42 14.00
CA GLN A 181 13.81 5.07 14.53
C GLN A 181 14.68 5.03 15.80
N ASP A 182 15.80 5.75 15.82
CA ASP A 182 16.70 5.88 16.99
C ASP A 182 16.01 6.51 18.20
N GLN A 183 15.08 7.45 17.95
CA GLN A 183 14.33 8.18 18.99
C GLN A 183 12.95 7.59 19.27
N ASN A 184 12.60 6.43 18.73
CA ASN A 184 11.28 5.80 18.85
C ASN A 184 10.12 6.71 18.41
N VAL A 185 10.33 7.52 17.38
CA VAL A 185 9.29 8.34 16.74
C VAL A 185 8.75 7.61 15.51
N GLU A 186 7.45 7.39 15.47
CA GLU A 186 6.80 6.78 14.31
C GLU A 186 6.55 7.81 13.22
N ILE A 187 6.73 7.40 11.95
CA ILE A 187 6.41 8.26 10.79
C ILE A 187 4.94 8.74 10.83
N GLY A 188 4.04 7.94 11.38
CA GLY A 188 2.63 8.29 11.58
C GLY A 188 2.46 9.52 12.45
N GLU A 189 3.21 9.65 13.55
CA GLU A 189 3.14 10.80 14.46
C GLU A 189 3.57 12.09 13.76
N VAL A 190 4.62 12.01 12.93
CA VAL A 190 5.08 13.17 12.14
C VAL A 190 4.03 13.58 11.11
N LEU A 191 3.43 12.61 10.41
CA LEU A 191 2.37 12.86 9.44
C LEU A 191 1.13 13.45 10.09
N ASP A 192 0.74 12.99 11.27
CA ASP A 192 -0.42 13.52 12.01
C ASP A 192 -0.17 14.95 12.47
N CYS A 193 1.04 15.27 12.89
CA CYS A 193 1.44 16.65 13.18
C CYS A 193 1.34 17.56 11.94
N LEU A 194 1.75 17.07 10.76
CA LEU A 194 1.61 17.80 9.50
C LEU A 194 0.14 18.00 9.10
N LYS A 195 -0.70 16.96 9.24
CA LYS A 195 -2.15 17.05 8.96
C LYS A 195 -2.84 18.09 9.85
N GLN A 196 -2.48 18.15 11.14
CA GLN A 196 -3.02 19.16 12.06
C GLN A 196 -2.65 20.60 11.67
N ARG A 197 -1.53 20.79 10.99
CA ARG A 197 -1.06 22.10 10.51
C ARG A 197 -1.57 22.46 9.11
N ALA A 198 -2.02 21.45 8.35
CA ALA A 198 -2.62 21.71 7.05
C ALA A 198 -3.97 22.39 7.23
N PRO A 199 -4.24 23.50 6.50
CA PRO A 199 -5.57 24.13 6.55
C PRO A 199 -6.61 23.09 6.10
N SER A 200 -7.67 22.94 6.89
CA SER A 200 -8.84 22.15 6.50
C SER A 200 -9.37 22.73 5.19
N SER A 201 -9.34 21.94 4.13
CA SER A 201 -10.00 22.26 2.88
C SER A 201 -11.51 22.35 3.19
N GLN A 202 -11.97 23.59 3.50
CA GLN A 202 -13.38 23.91 3.39
C GLN A 202 -13.61 24.24 1.92
N GLU A 203 -14.16 23.29 1.17
CA GLU A 203 -15.01 23.50 0.02
C GLU A 203 -16.18 22.53 0.08
#